data_bb2885520eeca030aa0a474dbcc0e484
#
_entry.id   bb2885520eeca030aa0a474dbcc0e484
#
_cell.length_a   1.000
_cell.length_b   1.000
_cell.length_c   1.000
_cell.angle_alpha   90.00
_cell.angle_beta   90.00
_cell.angle_gamma   90.00
#
_symmetry.space_group_name_H-M   'P 1'
#
loop_
_entity.id
_entity.type
_entity.pdbx_description
1 polymer ?
#
loop_
_entity_poly.entity_id
_entity_poly.type
_entity_poly.pdbx_seq_one_letter_code
_entity_poly.pdbx_strand_id
1 'polypeptide(L)'
;MVNYKELGLVNTREMFKRAINGGYAIPAFNFNNLEQLQAIIKASSELKSPVILQVSKGARNYANETLLRYMAEGAVEYAKELGCKHPEIVLHLDHGDSFELCKSCVDLGFSSVMIDGSALPYEENIALTKKVVEYAHQYDVTVEGELGVLAGVEDEVSSDVCH
;
A
#
# COMPACT_ATOMS: atom_id res chain seq x y z
N MET A 1 13.81 -4.69 -11.37
CA MET A 1 13.31 -4.13 -10.10
C MET A 1 13.31 -2.61 -10.20
N VAL A 2 12.24 -1.95 -9.79
CA VAL A 2 12.11 -0.48 -9.75
C VAL A 2 12.23 -0.04 -8.30
N ASN A 3 13.07 0.94 -8.01
CA ASN A 3 13.17 1.50 -6.68
C ASN A 3 12.07 2.56 -6.50
N TYR A 4 11.19 2.39 -5.51
CA TYR A 4 10.09 3.33 -5.25
C TYR A 4 10.55 4.77 -5.02
N LYS A 5 11.78 4.97 -4.51
CA LYS A 5 12.37 6.31 -4.31
C LYS A 5 12.62 7.04 -5.63
N GLU A 6 12.91 6.30 -6.70
CA GLU A 6 13.06 6.87 -8.04
C GLU A 6 11.72 7.36 -8.62
N LEU A 7 10.61 6.78 -8.16
CA LEU A 7 9.26 7.23 -8.49
C LEU A 7 8.78 8.43 -7.63
N GLY A 8 9.61 8.89 -6.70
CA GLY A 8 9.26 9.97 -5.77
C GLY A 8 8.33 9.54 -4.62
N LEU A 9 8.11 8.24 -4.45
CA LEU A 9 7.30 7.68 -3.37
C LEU A 9 8.08 7.61 -2.06
N VAL A 10 7.35 7.49 -0.95
CA VAL A 10 7.88 7.23 0.39
C VAL A 10 7.29 5.94 0.95
N ASN A 11 7.94 5.33 1.95
CA ASN A 11 7.36 4.23 2.72
C ASN A 11 6.60 4.74 3.95
N THR A 12 5.96 3.84 4.70
CA THR A 12 5.12 4.22 5.84
C THR A 12 5.88 4.54 7.13
N ARG A 13 7.18 4.21 7.23
CA ARG A 13 7.93 4.22 8.49
C ARG A 13 7.89 5.56 9.22
N GLU A 14 8.40 6.61 8.60
CA GLU A 14 8.49 7.92 9.24
C GLU A 14 7.12 8.60 9.36
N MET A 15 6.23 8.37 8.41
CA MET A 15 4.87 8.89 8.43
C MET A 15 4.07 8.29 9.61
N PHE A 16 4.13 6.98 9.84
CA PHE A 16 3.47 6.32 10.97
C PHE A 16 4.08 6.73 12.32
N LYS A 17 5.40 6.88 12.39
CA LYS A 17 6.06 7.39 13.59
C LYS A 17 5.56 8.78 13.99
N ARG A 18 5.40 9.68 13.01
CA ARG A 18 4.83 11.01 13.27
C ARG A 18 3.36 10.93 13.67
N ALA A 19 2.57 10.08 13.01
CA ALA A 19 1.15 9.91 13.31
C ALA A 19 0.94 9.38 14.73
N ILE A 20 1.69 8.37 15.16
CA ILE A 20 1.64 7.83 16.53
C ILE A 20 2.00 8.90 17.55
N ASN A 21 3.10 9.63 17.32
CA ASN A 21 3.55 10.68 18.25
C ASN A 21 2.61 11.89 18.28
N GLY A 22 1.94 12.18 17.17
CA GLY A 22 1.03 13.31 17.02
C GLY A 22 -0.43 12.98 17.36
N GLY A 23 -0.76 11.70 17.55
CA GLY A 23 -2.14 11.28 17.87
C GLY A 23 -3.12 11.49 16.72
N TYR A 24 -2.69 11.29 15.45
CA TYR A 24 -3.55 11.40 14.28
C TYR A 24 -3.43 10.16 13.36
N ALA A 25 -4.41 9.99 12.49
CA ALA A 25 -4.42 8.90 11.50
C ALA A 25 -3.89 9.35 10.14
N ILE A 26 -3.35 8.40 9.37
CA ILE A 26 -2.99 8.59 7.96
C ILE A 26 -4.09 7.96 7.11
N PRO A 27 -4.65 8.68 6.12
CA PRO A 27 -5.66 8.11 5.24
C PRO A 27 -5.05 7.13 4.25
N ALA A 28 -5.73 5.99 4.06
CA ALA A 28 -5.41 4.99 3.05
C ALA A 28 -6.64 4.80 2.15
N PHE A 29 -6.46 5.04 0.85
CA PHE A 29 -7.55 5.00 -0.12
C PHE A 29 -7.27 4.00 -1.23
N ASN A 30 -8.19 3.07 -1.44
CA ASN A 30 -8.18 2.19 -2.59
C ASN A 30 -8.53 2.96 -3.86
N PHE A 31 -7.81 2.71 -4.94
CA PHE A 31 -8.11 3.28 -6.24
C PHE A 31 -7.98 2.23 -7.35
N ASN A 32 -8.83 2.36 -8.38
CA ASN A 32 -8.89 1.45 -9.51
C ASN A 32 -8.76 2.17 -10.86
N ASN A 33 -8.87 3.50 -10.87
CA ASN A 33 -8.90 4.29 -12.09
C ASN A 33 -8.31 5.68 -11.88
N LEU A 34 -8.13 6.41 -12.98
CA LEU A 34 -7.52 7.73 -12.99
C LEU A 34 -8.36 8.77 -12.24
N GLU A 35 -9.69 8.71 -12.35
CA GLU A 35 -10.61 9.67 -11.74
C GLU A 35 -10.54 9.62 -10.21
N GLN A 36 -10.51 8.42 -9.64
CA GLN A 36 -10.32 8.22 -8.20
C GLN A 36 -8.95 8.74 -7.76
N LEU A 37 -7.88 8.40 -8.50
CA LEU A 37 -6.54 8.86 -8.19
C LEU A 37 -6.45 10.39 -8.19
N GLN A 38 -7.00 11.06 -9.20
CA GLN A 38 -7.02 12.52 -9.27
C GLN A 38 -7.74 13.15 -8.07
N ALA A 39 -8.90 12.59 -7.67
CA ALA A 39 -9.66 13.09 -6.53
C ALA A 39 -8.86 12.95 -5.21
N ILE A 40 -8.24 11.79 -4.99
CA ILE A 40 -7.41 11.51 -3.81
C ILE A 40 -6.24 12.50 -3.74
N ILE A 41 -5.49 12.68 -4.84
CA ILE A 41 -4.32 13.56 -4.86
C ILE A 41 -4.71 15.04 -4.69
N LYS A 42 -5.81 15.49 -5.30
CA LYS A 42 -6.31 16.86 -5.08
C LYS A 42 -6.63 17.12 -3.61
N ALA A 43 -7.43 16.24 -3.00
CA ALA A 43 -7.83 16.38 -1.61
C ALA A 43 -6.62 16.35 -0.65
N SER A 44 -5.70 15.42 -0.86
CA SER A 44 -4.49 15.28 -0.05
C SER A 44 -3.58 16.52 -0.19
N SER A 45 -3.44 17.06 -1.40
CA SER A 45 -2.62 18.26 -1.66
C SER A 45 -3.23 19.51 -1.03
N GLU A 46 -4.55 19.70 -1.14
CA GLU A 46 -5.27 20.84 -0.53
C GLU A 46 -5.13 20.82 1.00
N LEU A 47 -5.23 19.64 1.61
CA LEU A 47 -5.12 19.46 3.05
C LEU A 47 -3.68 19.35 3.55
N LYS A 48 -2.69 19.31 2.65
CA LYS A 48 -1.28 19.04 2.96
C LYS A 48 -1.10 17.76 3.79
N SER A 49 -1.90 16.75 3.48
CA SER A 49 -1.92 15.46 4.16
C SER A 49 -1.05 14.45 3.42
N PRO A 50 -0.25 13.64 4.13
CA PRO A 50 0.29 12.41 3.55
C PRO A 50 -0.87 11.48 3.17
N VAL A 51 -0.63 10.58 2.23
CA VAL A 51 -1.65 9.63 1.77
C VAL A 51 -1.06 8.27 1.38
N ILE A 52 -1.79 7.22 1.68
CA ILE A 52 -1.52 5.87 1.22
C ILE A 52 -2.48 5.57 0.07
N LEU A 53 -1.93 5.31 -1.11
CA LEU A 53 -2.65 4.82 -2.28
C LEU A 53 -2.65 3.30 -2.21
N GLN A 54 -3.81 2.69 -1.94
CA GLN A 54 -3.97 1.26 -1.83
C GLN A 54 -4.42 0.62 -3.14
N VAL A 55 -3.86 -0.55 -3.44
CA VAL A 55 -4.20 -1.34 -4.62
C VAL A 55 -4.38 -2.79 -4.19
N SER A 56 -5.60 -3.30 -4.30
CA SER A 56 -5.87 -4.72 -4.11
C SER A 56 -5.37 -5.55 -5.32
N LYS A 57 -5.31 -6.87 -5.14
CA LYS A 57 -5.02 -7.81 -6.23
C LYS A 57 -6.02 -7.62 -7.40
N GLY A 58 -7.30 -7.42 -7.08
CA GLY A 58 -8.35 -7.16 -8.08
C GLY A 58 -8.12 -5.86 -8.86
N ALA A 59 -7.80 -4.78 -8.16
CA ALA A 59 -7.47 -3.49 -8.79
C ALA A 59 -6.23 -3.57 -9.68
N ARG A 60 -5.20 -4.29 -9.22
CA ARG A 60 -3.96 -4.53 -9.99
C ARG A 60 -4.23 -5.29 -11.28
N ASN A 61 -5.08 -6.32 -11.23
CA ASN A 61 -5.47 -7.08 -12.41
C ASN A 61 -6.33 -6.25 -13.39
N TYR A 62 -7.24 -5.42 -12.86
CA TYR A 62 -8.10 -4.56 -13.65
C TYR A 62 -7.33 -3.45 -14.39
N ALA A 63 -6.48 -2.73 -13.69
CA ALA A 63 -5.78 -1.56 -14.24
C ALA A 63 -4.48 -1.90 -14.97
N ASN A 64 -3.94 -3.11 -14.82
CA ASN A 64 -2.62 -3.54 -15.24
C ASN A 64 -1.48 -2.96 -14.38
N GLU A 65 -0.57 -3.82 -13.97
CA GLU A 65 0.53 -3.49 -13.05
C GLU A 65 1.47 -2.40 -13.57
N THR A 66 1.76 -2.40 -14.88
CA THR A 66 2.62 -1.39 -15.50
C THR A 66 1.95 -0.02 -15.48
N LEU A 67 0.66 0.05 -15.83
CA LEU A 67 -0.09 1.30 -15.80
C LEU A 67 -0.20 1.85 -14.38
N LEU A 68 -0.46 1.00 -13.38
CA LEU A 68 -0.52 1.42 -11.97
C LEU A 68 0.78 2.08 -11.49
N ARG A 69 1.94 1.53 -11.89
CA ARG A 69 3.23 2.14 -11.56
C ARG A 69 3.36 3.55 -12.12
N TYR A 70 3.04 3.74 -13.41
CA TYR A 70 3.10 5.06 -14.04
C TYR A 70 2.03 6.02 -13.50
N MET A 71 0.87 5.51 -13.11
CA MET A 71 -0.14 6.30 -12.40
C MET A 71 0.37 6.78 -11.04
N ALA A 72 1.06 5.95 -10.28
CA ALA A 72 1.64 6.34 -8.99
C ALA A 72 2.77 7.36 -9.14
N GLU A 73 3.65 7.20 -10.14
CA GLU A 73 4.67 8.19 -10.48
C GLU A 73 4.03 9.51 -10.92
N GLY A 74 3.03 9.45 -11.80
CA GLY A 74 2.25 10.61 -12.24
C GLY A 74 1.52 11.30 -11.09
N ALA A 75 1.04 10.56 -10.08
CA ALA A 75 0.41 11.13 -8.88
C ALA A 75 1.38 12.01 -8.08
N VAL A 76 2.65 11.61 -7.98
CA VAL A 76 3.69 12.42 -7.31
C VAL A 76 3.92 13.72 -8.07
N GLU A 77 4.08 13.67 -9.39
CA GLU A 77 4.27 14.87 -10.21
C GLU A 77 3.04 15.78 -10.17
N TYR A 78 1.83 15.19 -10.25
CA TYR A 78 0.59 15.94 -10.16
C TYR A 78 0.45 16.67 -8.81
N ALA A 79 0.81 16.02 -7.69
CA ALA A 79 0.83 16.69 -6.39
C ALA A 79 1.80 17.90 -6.35
N LYS A 80 2.95 17.81 -7.03
CA LYS A 80 3.88 18.92 -7.18
C LYS A 80 3.29 20.08 -8.00
N GLU A 81 2.60 19.77 -9.10
CA GLU A 81 1.87 20.76 -9.90
C GLU A 81 0.81 21.50 -9.09
N LEU A 82 0.15 20.81 -8.16
CA LEU A 82 -0.81 21.39 -7.21
C LEU A 82 -0.16 22.20 -6.06
N GLY A 83 1.16 22.34 -6.07
CA GLY A 83 1.91 23.15 -5.11
C GLY A 83 2.46 22.39 -3.91
N CYS A 84 2.32 21.07 -3.85
CA CYS A 84 2.95 20.26 -2.82
C CYS A 84 4.43 20.06 -3.12
N LYS A 85 5.32 20.77 -2.43
CA LYS A 85 6.76 20.71 -2.68
C LYS A 85 7.39 19.36 -2.35
N HIS A 86 6.83 18.67 -1.36
CA HIS A 86 7.33 17.39 -0.85
C HIS A 86 6.16 16.43 -0.64
N PRO A 87 5.61 15.84 -1.72
CA PRO A 87 4.52 14.88 -1.59
C PRO A 87 4.94 13.66 -0.77
N GLU A 88 4.13 13.30 0.21
CA GLU A 88 4.32 12.07 0.98
C GLU A 88 3.25 11.06 0.54
N ILE A 89 3.53 10.35 -0.53
CA ILE A 89 2.64 9.38 -1.16
C ILE A 89 3.27 7.99 -1.04
N VAL A 90 2.51 7.05 -0.48
CA VAL A 90 2.85 5.63 -0.41
C VAL A 90 2.03 4.88 -1.46
N LEU A 91 2.65 3.98 -2.20
CA LEU A 91 1.95 2.98 -3.00
C LEU A 91 1.99 1.65 -2.25
N HIS A 92 0.82 1.14 -1.89
CA HIS A 92 0.62 0.02 -0.98
C HIS A 92 -0.18 -1.12 -1.62
N LEU A 93 0.31 -2.35 -1.51
CA LEU A 93 -0.47 -3.55 -1.80
C LEU A 93 -1.40 -3.84 -0.62
N ASP A 94 -2.70 -3.87 -0.89
CA ASP A 94 -3.77 -4.15 0.05
C ASP A 94 -4.16 -5.64 -0.04
N HIS A 95 -4.17 -6.36 1.07
CA HIS A 95 -4.49 -7.79 1.19
C HIS A 95 -3.78 -8.71 0.17
N GLY A 96 -2.46 -8.69 0.15
CA GLY A 96 -1.67 -9.63 -0.64
C GLY A 96 -1.85 -11.07 -0.14
N ASP A 97 -2.21 -12.00 -1.04
CA ASP A 97 -2.54 -13.40 -0.73
C ASP A 97 -1.34 -14.35 -0.79
N SER A 98 -0.19 -13.89 -1.21
CA SER A 98 0.99 -14.73 -1.42
C SER A 98 2.29 -13.95 -1.37
N PHE A 99 3.37 -14.65 -1.04
CA PHE A 99 4.72 -14.11 -1.11
C PHE A 99 5.06 -13.60 -2.53
N GLU A 100 4.66 -14.35 -3.55
CA GLU A 100 4.93 -14.05 -4.96
C GLU A 100 4.28 -12.75 -5.39
N LEU A 101 3.06 -12.48 -4.93
CA LEU A 101 2.36 -11.21 -5.19
C LEU A 101 3.06 -10.05 -4.48
N CYS A 102 3.37 -10.18 -3.19
CA CYS A 102 4.10 -9.16 -2.44
C CYS A 102 5.46 -8.87 -3.09
N LYS A 103 6.21 -9.92 -3.45
CA LYS A 103 7.48 -9.80 -4.16
C LYS A 103 7.34 -9.05 -5.47
N SER A 104 6.34 -9.40 -6.28
CA SER A 104 6.07 -8.74 -7.57
C SER A 104 5.78 -7.25 -7.37
N CYS A 105 5.00 -6.88 -6.34
CA CYS A 105 4.73 -5.48 -6.02
C CYS A 105 6.00 -4.71 -5.60
N VAL A 106 6.83 -5.30 -4.75
CA VAL A 106 8.14 -4.72 -4.38
C VAL A 106 9.00 -4.50 -5.61
N ASP A 107 9.08 -5.49 -6.50
CA ASP A 107 9.88 -5.41 -7.74
C ASP A 107 9.37 -4.33 -8.70
N LEU A 108 8.09 -3.98 -8.64
CA LEU A 108 7.45 -2.95 -9.44
C LEU A 108 7.54 -1.53 -8.86
N GLY A 109 8.07 -1.37 -7.65
CA GLY A 109 8.25 -0.06 -7.02
C GLY A 109 7.15 0.31 -6.03
N PHE A 110 6.42 -0.65 -5.48
CA PHE A 110 5.57 -0.42 -4.31
C PHE A 110 6.46 -0.09 -3.10
N SER A 111 6.07 0.88 -2.31
CA SER A 111 6.83 1.33 -1.13
C SER A 111 6.34 0.69 0.17
N SER A 112 5.20 -0.02 0.10
CA SER A 112 4.60 -0.77 1.20
C SER A 112 3.80 -1.95 0.65
N VAL A 113 3.76 -3.07 1.37
CA VAL A 113 2.95 -4.24 1.02
C VAL A 113 2.30 -4.82 2.26
N MET A 114 1.07 -5.28 2.15
CA MET A 114 0.42 -6.10 3.16
C MET A 114 0.40 -7.55 2.69
N ILE A 115 0.79 -8.46 3.58
CA ILE A 115 0.58 -9.90 3.43
C ILE A 115 -0.52 -10.33 4.39
N ASP A 116 -1.60 -10.85 3.84
CA ASP A 116 -2.71 -11.36 4.62
C ASP A 116 -2.61 -12.88 4.80
N GLY A 117 -2.13 -13.28 5.96
CA GLY A 117 -2.07 -14.67 6.42
C GLY A 117 -3.14 -14.96 7.49
N SER A 118 -4.13 -14.10 7.68
CA SER A 118 -5.11 -14.18 8.78
C SER A 118 -5.93 -15.48 8.78
N ALA A 119 -6.20 -16.05 7.60
CA ALA A 119 -6.90 -17.32 7.44
C ALA A 119 -6.02 -18.56 7.70
N LEU A 120 -4.71 -18.40 7.83
CA LEU A 120 -3.75 -19.48 8.11
C LEU A 120 -3.65 -19.76 9.61
N PRO A 121 -3.20 -20.97 10.02
CA PRO A 121 -2.77 -21.21 11.37
C PRO A 121 -1.69 -20.19 11.80
N TYR A 122 -1.70 -19.79 13.06
CA TYR A 122 -0.85 -18.72 13.61
C TYR A 122 0.64 -18.86 13.23
N GLU A 123 1.21 -20.04 13.38
CA GLU A 123 2.63 -20.29 13.06
C GLU A 123 2.92 -20.18 11.55
N GLU A 124 1.94 -20.54 10.71
CA GLU A 124 2.05 -20.40 9.26
C GLU A 124 1.94 -18.94 8.82
N ASN A 125 1.05 -18.18 9.47
CA ASN A 125 0.94 -16.73 9.26
C ASN A 125 2.27 -16.03 9.63
N ILE A 126 2.86 -16.37 10.77
CA ILE A 126 4.17 -15.86 11.17
C ILE A 126 5.24 -16.19 10.12
N ALA A 127 5.31 -17.44 9.67
CA ALA A 127 6.30 -17.88 8.71
C ALA A 127 6.17 -17.17 7.36
N LEU A 128 4.93 -17.00 6.87
CA LEU A 128 4.64 -16.29 5.63
C LEU A 128 4.98 -14.80 5.74
N THR A 129 4.53 -14.15 6.80
CA THR A 129 4.82 -12.73 7.05
C THR A 129 6.32 -12.48 7.16
N LYS A 130 7.04 -13.34 7.90
CA LYS A 130 8.50 -13.26 8.00
C LYS A 130 9.19 -13.36 6.65
N LYS A 131 8.76 -14.28 5.79
CA LYS A 131 9.31 -14.44 4.43
C LYS A 131 9.16 -13.16 3.60
N VAL A 132 8.00 -12.51 3.68
CA VAL A 132 7.76 -11.23 3.00
C VAL A 132 8.64 -10.12 3.58
N VAL A 133 8.73 -10.02 4.90
CA VAL A 133 9.59 -9.05 5.61
C VAL A 133 11.05 -9.19 5.20
N GLU A 134 11.58 -10.41 5.21
CA GLU A 134 12.98 -10.69 4.83
C GLU A 134 13.28 -10.25 3.39
N TYR A 135 12.31 -10.34 2.49
CA TYR A 135 12.47 -9.85 1.12
C TYR A 135 12.33 -8.32 1.02
N ALA A 136 11.21 -7.78 1.51
CA ALA A 136 10.86 -6.39 1.36
C ALA A 136 11.85 -5.43 2.05
N HIS A 137 12.34 -5.80 3.22
CA HIS A 137 13.27 -4.96 3.99
C HIS A 137 14.66 -4.81 3.33
N GLN A 138 15.05 -5.70 2.40
CA GLN A 138 16.28 -5.50 1.61
C GLN A 138 16.18 -4.25 0.72
N TYR A 139 14.98 -3.80 0.42
CA TYR A 139 14.68 -2.66 -0.46
C TYR A 139 14.04 -1.49 0.28
N ASP A 140 14.07 -1.52 1.62
CA ASP A 140 13.46 -0.49 2.49
C ASP A 140 11.94 -0.34 2.27
N VAL A 141 11.25 -1.40 1.82
CA VAL A 141 9.80 -1.45 1.66
C VAL A 141 9.17 -1.91 2.99
N THR A 142 8.15 -1.19 3.45
CA THR A 142 7.44 -1.55 4.70
C THR A 142 6.45 -2.68 4.46
N VAL A 143 6.25 -3.50 5.51
CA VAL A 143 5.36 -4.66 5.48
C VAL A 143 4.31 -4.54 6.57
N GLU A 144 3.06 -4.79 6.21
CA GLU A 144 1.93 -4.97 7.08
C GLU A 144 1.54 -6.45 7.12
N GLY A 145 1.08 -6.93 8.26
CA GLY A 145 0.53 -8.27 8.44
C GLY A 145 -0.80 -8.20 9.15
N GLU A 146 -1.61 -9.25 9.05
CA GLU A 146 -2.90 -9.33 9.70
C GLU A 146 -2.96 -10.51 10.68
N LEU A 147 -3.54 -10.28 11.86
CA LEU A 147 -3.73 -11.29 12.90
C LEU A 147 -5.21 -11.42 13.25
N GLY A 148 -5.73 -12.62 13.05
CA GLY A 148 -7.14 -12.92 13.24
C GLY A 148 -7.99 -12.58 12.01
N VAL A 149 -9.18 -13.19 11.93
CA VAL A 149 -10.11 -13.02 10.81
C VAL A 149 -11.20 -12.04 11.22
N LEU A 150 -11.42 -11.00 10.43
CA LEU A 150 -12.54 -10.08 10.61
C LEU A 150 -13.79 -10.64 9.95
N ALA A 151 -14.96 -10.43 10.58
CA ALA A 151 -16.24 -10.78 9.97
C ALA A 151 -16.58 -9.80 8.85
N GLY A 152 -17.10 -10.32 7.73
CA GLY A 152 -17.49 -9.51 6.58
C GLY A 152 -17.08 -10.10 5.25
N VAL A 153 -17.07 -9.26 4.24
CA VAL A 153 -16.60 -9.60 2.89
C VAL A 153 -15.48 -8.66 2.54
N GLU A 154 -14.30 -9.23 2.29
CA GLU A 154 -13.12 -8.50 1.83
C GLU A 154 -12.64 -9.13 0.53
N ASP A 155 -12.67 -8.37 -0.56
CA ASP A 155 -12.36 -8.83 -1.92
C ASP A 155 -13.07 -10.17 -2.27
N GLU A 156 -12.33 -11.28 -2.29
CA GLU A 156 -12.85 -12.61 -2.60
C GLU A 156 -13.07 -13.49 -1.34
N VAL A 157 -12.82 -12.94 -0.15
CA VAL A 157 -12.94 -13.66 1.13
C VAL A 157 -14.16 -13.17 1.88
N SER A 158 -14.98 -14.10 2.36
CA SER A 158 -16.09 -13.79 3.28
C SER A 158 -15.98 -14.61 4.55
N SER A 159 -16.23 -14.00 5.70
CA SER A 159 -16.30 -14.66 6.98
C SER A 159 -17.50 -14.18 7.77
N ASP A 160 -18.25 -15.11 8.35
CA ASP A 160 -19.39 -14.80 9.23
C ASP A 160 -18.98 -14.64 10.70
N VAL A 161 -17.73 -14.90 11.03
CA VAL A 161 -17.22 -14.92 12.41
C VAL A 161 -15.92 -14.13 12.52
N CYS A 162 -15.88 -13.25 13.52
CA CYS A 162 -14.69 -12.55 13.97
C CYS A 162 -13.94 -13.41 15.00
N HIS A 163 -12.67 -13.67 14.82
CA HIS A 163 -11.82 -14.45 15.72
C HIS A 163 -10.74 -13.62 16.37
#